data_b460dc833874a6d8be2d24a18ed2f390
#
_entry.id   b460dc833874a6d8be2d24a18ed2f390
#
_cell.length_a   1.000
_cell.length_b   1.000
_cell.length_c   1.000
_cell.angle_alpha   90.00
_cell.angle_beta   90.00
_cell.angle_gamma   90.00
#
_symmetry.space_group_name_H-M   'P 1'
#
loop_
_entity.id
_entity.type
_entity.pdbx_description
1 polymer ?
#
loop_
_entity_poly.entity_id
_entity_poly.type
_entity_poly.pdbx_seq_one_letter_code
_entity_poly.pdbx_strand_id
1 'polypeptide(L)'
;MTKVVTEGTWSTGNWDEKVSPSVENYGPAETATVSSATVTSASTDETIVVKYPQATEDVKETKTVTRTIKYVDKANETTEVASPVTQTVELTRTNKRNKVTGKVTEGDWSTGTWATQASPTVTNYDAPDKATVAEATVTSTTTDTTEVVKYPQATEDVQESKTVTRTIKYVDKANETKEVATPVTQSVTLTRTNKRNKVTKVVTAGDWSTGTWGSQDSPTVTNYDAPDKATVAEATVTSTTTDTTEVVKYPQATEDVKESRTVTRTIKYVDKANETKEVATPVTQSVTLTRTNKRNKVTKVVTAGDWSTGTWGSQ
;
A
#
# COMPACT_ATOMS: atom_id res chain seq x y z
N MET A 1 20.40 139.13 -23.89
CA MET A 1 20.73 138.06 -24.82
C MET A 1 20.31 136.75 -24.22
N THR A 2 19.24 136.26 -24.70
CA THR A 2 18.74 134.99 -24.28
C THR A 2 19.51 133.83 -25.11
N LYS A 3 20.25 133.06 -24.40
CA LYS A 3 21.02 131.99 -24.98
C LYS A 3 20.04 130.86 -25.29
N VAL A 4 19.67 130.76 -26.56
CA VAL A 4 18.84 129.63 -27.00
C VAL A 4 19.74 128.37 -27.05
N VAL A 5 19.46 127.40 -26.25
CA VAL A 5 20.12 126.12 -26.32
C VAL A 5 19.29 125.21 -27.30
N THR A 6 19.90 124.83 -28.39
CA THR A 6 19.29 123.94 -29.34
C THR A 6 19.62 122.51 -28.85
N GLU A 7 18.56 121.77 -28.58
CA GLU A 7 18.72 120.31 -28.19
C GLU A 7 19.38 119.55 -29.36
N GLY A 8 20.39 118.79 -29.04
CA GLY A 8 21.04 117.93 -29.94
C GLY A 8 20.29 116.53 -30.02
N THR A 9 20.55 115.81 -31.03
CA THR A 9 20.03 114.46 -31.21
C THR A 9 20.81 113.46 -30.32
N TRP A 10 20.07 112.64 -29.60
CA TRP A 10 20.69 111.57 -28.86
C TRP A 10 21.24 110.46 -29.83
N SER A 11 22.38 109.88 -29.49
CA SER A 11 22.92 108.67 -30.20
C SER A 11 22.14 107.46 -29.79
N THR A 12 22.08 106.46 -30.66
CA THR A 12 21.55 105.15 -30.36
C THR A 12 22.73 104.22 -29.97
N GLY A 13 22.44 103.23 -29.10
CA GLY A 13 23.35 102.16 -28.68
C GLY A 13 22.66 100.83 -28.87
N ASN A 14 23.34 99.76 -28.56
CA ASN A 14 22.79 98.44 -28.58
C ASN A 14 23.17 97.64 -27.30
N TRP A 15 22.24 96.89 -26.77
CA TRP A 15 22.57 95.85 -25.89
C TRP A 15 22.94 94.64 -26.77
N ASP A 16 24.10 94.07 -26.54
CA ASP A 16 24.58 92.88 -27.31
C ASP A 16 23.81 91.60 -26.87
N GLU A 17 23.71 90.67 -27.82
CA GLU A 17 23.21 89.31 -27.54
C GLU A 17 23.99 88.65 -26.42
N LYS A 18 23.29 87.99 -25.53
CA LYS A 18 23.91 87.24 -24.41
C LYS A 18 23.40 85.78 -24.35
N VAL A 19 24.31 84.87 -24.57
CA VAL A 19 24.03 83.43 -24.41
C VAL A 19 23.96 83.12 -22.90
N SER A 20 22.91 82.42 -22.52
CA SER A 20 22.71 81.97 -21.15
C SER A 20 23.78 80.88 -20.80
N PRO A 21 24.52 81.01 -19.70
CA PRO A 21 25.56 80.05 -19.34
C PRO A 21 24.96 78.74 -18.90
N SER A 22 25.73 77.65 -19.03
CA SER A 22 25.40 76.37 -18.36
C SER A 22 25.56 76.55 -16.85
N VAL A 23 24.56 76.02 -16.11
CA VAL A 23 24.59 76.10 -14.62
C VAL A 23 24.62 74.65 -14.12
N GLU A 24 25.58 74.33 -13.26
CA GLU A 24 25.70 72.94 -12.70
C GLU A 24 24.43 72.53 -11.91
N ASN A 25 24.00 71.27 -12.05
CA ASN A 25 22.78 70.76 -11.44
C ASN A 25 21.45 71.35 -11.96
N TYR A 26 21.50 72.22 -13.00
CA TYR A 26 20.31 72.68 -13.69
C TYR A 26 20.29 72.21 -15.14
N GLY A 27 19.13 72.14 -15.71
CA GLY A 27 18.92 71.90 -17.13
C GLY A 27 19.20 73.14 -17.98
N PRO A 28 19.06 73.06 -19.28
CA PRO A 28 19.26 74.26 -20.14
C PRO A 28 18.31 75.40 -19.74
N ALA A 29 18.77 76.56 -19.88
CA ALA A 29 17.99 77.76 -19.64
C ALA A 29 16.70 77.76 -20.49
N GLU A 30 15.57 78.20 -19.94
CA GLU A 30 14.33 78.42 -20.69
C GLU A 30 14.52 79.41 -21.84
N THR A 31 15.38 80.38 -21.67
CA THR A 31 15.82 81.37 -22.68
C THR A 31 17.29 81.07 -22.95
N ALA A 32 17.60 80.36 -24.04
CA ALA A 32 18.99 80.04 -24.38
C ALA A 32 19.84 81.23 -24.74
N THR A 33 19.24 82.21 -25.33
CA THR A 33 19.89 83.50 -25.72
C THR A 33 18.97 84.67 -25.52
N VAL A 34 19.44 85.70 -24.84
CA VAL A 34 18.80 87.03 -24.76
C VAL A 34 19.26 87.78 -25.98
N SER A 35 18.32 88.10 -26.86
CA SER A 35 18.62 88.83 -28.12
C SER A 35 19.15 90.25 -27.93
N SER A 36 19.97 90.70 -28.86
CA SER A 36 20.39 92.12 -28.93
C SER A 36 19.17 93.01 -29.07
N ALA A 37 19.28 94.25 -28.50
CA ALA A 37 18.22 95.30 -28.61
C ALA A 37 18.82 96.64 -28.81
N THR A 38 18.20 97.47 -29.64
CA THR A 38 18.63 98.90 -29.84
C THR A 38 18.17 99.76 -28.67
N VAL A 39 19.09 100.54 -28.17
CA VAL A 39 18.85 101.50 -27.07
C VAL A 39 18.72 102.90 -27.61
N THR A 40 17.63 103.57 -27.33
CA THR A 40 17.37 104.97 -27.76
C THR A 40 17.15 105.84 -26.55
N SER A 41 16.99 107.19 -26.72
CA SER A 41 16.70 108.10 -25.68
C SER A 41 15.36 107.84 -24.92
N ALA A 42 14.51 107.01 -25.50
CA ALA A 42 13.24 106.62 -24.88
C ALA A 42 13.35 105.26 -24.17
N SER A 43 14.48 104.55 -24.27
CA SER A 43 14.69 103.29 -23.55
C SER A 43 14.78 103.48 -22.06
N THR A 44 14.25 102.61 -21.27
CA THR A 44 14.29 102.56 -19.81
C THR A 44 15.07 101.31 -19.35
N ASP A 45 15.51 101.28 -18.09
CA ASP A 45 16.15 100.15 -17.49
C ASP A 45 15.25 98.92 -17.56
N GLU A 46 15.82 97.80 -18.00
CA GLU A 46 15.13 96.53 -18.15
C GLU A 46 15.86 95.43 -17.37
N THR A 47 15.08 94.55 -16.70
CA THR A 47 15.59 93.32 -16.04
C THR A 47 15.00 92.13 -16.73
N ILE A 48 15.85 91.31 -17.37
CA ILE A 48 15.46 90.06 -17.99
C ILE A 48 15.79 88.94 -17.02
N VAL A 49 14.77 88.16 -16.64
CA VAL A 49 14.92 86.96 -15.76
C VAL A 49 14.99 85.67 -16.60
N VAL A 50 16.14 85.07 -16.60
CA VAL A 50 16.34 83.73 -17.25
C VAL A 50 16.18 82.62 -16.21
N LYS A 51 15.25 81.73 -16.44
CA LYS A 51 14.93 80.61 -15.54
C LYS A 51 15.62 79.33 -15.98
N TYR A 52 16.08 78.51 -15.02
CA TYR A 52 16.70 77.21 -15.23
C TYR A 52 15.91 76.14 -14.51
N PRO A 53 15.40 75.12 -15.21
CA PRO A 53 14.80 73.97 -14.57
C PRO A 53 15.83 73.13 -13.80
N GLN A 54 15.49 72.62 -12.62
CA GLN A 54 16.39 71.75 -11.86
C GLN A 54 16.59 70.42 -12.62
N ALA A 55 17.85 70.02 -12.82
CA ALA A 55 18.19 68.79 -13.49
C ALA A 55 17.88 67.54 -12.62
N THR A 56 17.53 66.42 -13.24
CA THR A 56 17.37 65.15 -12.58
C THR A 56 18.40 64.15 -13.12
N GLU A 57 18.69 63.16 -12.32
CA GLU A 57 19.49 61.98 -12.73
C GLU A 57 18.74 60.68 -12.43
N ASP A 58 19.02 59.64 -13.21
CA ASP A 58 18.43 58.33 -13.03
C ASP A 58 19.18 57.54 -11.96
N VAL A 59 18.43 57.03 -11.00
CA VAL A 59 18.95 56.15 -9.95
C VAL A 59 18.22 54.79 -10.10
N LYS A 60 18.96 53.80 -10.53
CA LYS A 60 18.43 52.43 -10.65
C LYS A 60 18.37 51.76 -9.29
N GLU A 61 17.29 51.06 -9.04
CA GLU A 61 17.07 50.22 -7.86
C GLU A 61 16.64 48.83 -8.29
N THR A 62 17.12 47.79 -7.59
CA THR A 62 16.80 46.41 -7.85
C THR A 62 16.28 45.72 -6.60
N LYS A 63 15.38 44.75 -6.79
CA LYS A 63 14.84 43.88 -5.75
C LYS A 63 14.81 42.47 -6.28
N THR A 64 15.48 41.52 -5.59
CA THR A 64 15.45 40.09 -5.90
C THR A 64 14.38 39.41 -5.06
N VAL A 65 13.57 38.57 -5.70
CA VAL A 65 12.55 37.75 -5.05
C VAL A 65 12.72 36.31 -5.46
N THR A 66 12.74 35.40 -4.48
CA THR A 66 13.08 33.98 -4.66
C THR A 66 11.94 33.07 -4.28
N ARG A 67 11.67 32.05 -5.12
CA ARG A 67 10.82 30.89 -4.80
C ARG A 67 11.71 29.67 -4.69
N THR A 68 11.66 28.96 -3.54
CA THR A 68 12.28 27.65 -3.34
C THR A 68 11.23 26.57 -3.38
N ILE A 69 11.40 25.54 -4.23
CA ILE A 69 10.52 24.37 -4.33
C ILE A 69 11.24 23.20 -3.70
N LYS A 70 10.70 22.65 -2.61
CA LYS A 70 11.23 21.49 -1.89
C LYS A 70 10.42 20.24 -2.22
N TYR A 71 11.10 19.13 -2.40
CA TYR A 71 10.53 17.82 -2.67
C TYR A 71 10.78 16.91 -1.46
N VAL A 72 9.72 16.54 -0.75
CA VAL A 72 9.85 15.85 0.54
C VAL A 72 9.02 14.58 0.62
N ASP A 73 9.42 13.67 1.51
CA ASP A 73 8.63 12.49 1.87
C ASP A 73 7.35 12.93 2.59
N LYS A 74 6.19 12.49 2.11
CA LYS A 74 4.88 12.79 2.72
C LYS A 74 4.75 12.28 4.16
N ALA A 75 5.41 11.18 4.49
CA ALA A 75 5.38 10.59 5.83
C ALA A 75 6.36 11.28 6.79
N ASN A 76 7.42 11.91 6.26
CA ASN A 76 8.40 12.67 7.03
C ASN A 76 8.87 13.89 6.24
N GLU A 77 8.18 15.00 6.38
CA GLU A 77 8.41 16.23 5.62
C GLU A 77 9.80 16.88 5.84
N THR A 78 10.59 16.39 6.80
CA THR A 78 11.99 16.80 6.97
C THR A 78 12.96 16.07 6.06
N THR A 79 12.51 14.95 5.42
CA THR A 79 13.32 14.17 4.51
C THR A 79 13.14 14.67 3.09
N GLU A 80 14.19 15.26 2.53
CA GLU A 80 14.23 15.63 1.10
C GLU A 80 14.43 14.37 0.26
N VAL A 81 13.60 14.22 -0.79
CA VAL A 81 13.62 13.07 -1.71
C VAL A 81 14.17 13.41 -3.10
N ALA A 82 14.28 14.70 -3.39
CA ALA A 82 14.96 15.21 -4.57
C ALA A 82 15.57 16.59 -4.24
N SER A 83 16.55 17.04 -5.02
CA SER A 83 17.18 18.34 -4.84
C SER A 83 16.16 19.46 -5.01
N PRO A 84 16.14 20.46 -4.12
CA PRO A 84 15.25 21.60 -4.25
C PRO A 84 15.57 22.43 -5.50
N VAL A 85 14.57 23.08 -6.05
CA VAL A 85 14.69 24.02 -7.17
C VAL A 85 14.48 25.44 -6.67
N THR A 86 15.42 26.34 -7.00
CA THR A 86 15.34 27.77 -6.69
C THR A 86 15.06 28.54 -7.97
N GLN A 87 14.06 29.41 -7.95
CA GLN A 87 13.72 30.34 -9.02
C GLN A 87 13.82 31.75 -8.49
N THR A 88 14.60 32.58 -9.19
CA THR A 88 14.89 33.97 -8.78
C THR A 88 14.42 34.92 -9.86
N VAL A 89 13.76 36.00 -9.43
CA VAL A 89 13.35 37.12 -10.29
C VAL A 89 13.96 38.40 -9.74
N GLU A 90 14.64 39.15 -10.60
CA GLU A 90 15.13 40.50 -10.30
C GLU A 90 14.13 41.51 -10.86
N LEU A 91 13.55 42.34 -9.99
CA LEU A 91 12.72 43.45 -10.34
C LEU A 91 13.58 44.72 -10.35
N THR A 92 13.32 45.63 -11.30
CA THR A 92 14.05 46.87 -11.43
C THR A 92 13.11 48.05 -11.46
N ARG A 93 13.56 49.20 -10.96
CA ARG A 93 12.93 50.51 -11.18
C ARG A 93 13.98 51.58 -11.41
N THR A 94 13.58 52.66 -12.09
CA THR A 94 14.42 53.84 -12.30
C THR A 94 13.76 55.03 -11.60
N ASN A 95 14.37 55.48 -10.53
CA ASN A 95 13.96 56.66 -9.78
C ASN A 95 14.60 57.90 -10.39
N LYS A 96 13.97 59.09 -10.29
CA LYS A 96 14.50 60.38 -10.68
C LYS A 96 14.96 61.15 -9.44
N ARG A 97 16.26 61.37 -9.29
CA ARG A 97 16.81 62.18 -8.22
C ARG A 97 17.05 63.61 -8.71
N ASN A 98 16.42 64.62 -8.08
CA ASN A 98 16.67 66.03 -8.35
C ASN A 98 18.08 66.34 -7.86
N LYS A 99 18.92 66.91 -8.77
CA LYS A 99 20.34 67.18 -8.49
C LYS A 99 20.57 68.39 -7.52
N VAL A 100 19.59 69.26 -7.41
CA VAL A 100 19.66 70.46 -6.53
C VAL A 100 19.18 70.12 -5.13
N THR A 101 18.01 69.48 -5.02
CA THR A 101 17.34 69.20 -3.74
C THR A 101 17.65 67.82 -3.15
N GLY A 102 18.20 66.94 -3.93
CA GLY A 102 18.41 65.56 -3.56
C GLY A 102 17.10 64.69 -3.47
N LYS A 103 15.94 65.33 -3.68
CA LYS A 103 14.64 64.65 -3.59
C LYS A 103 14.54 63.59 -4.67
N VAL A 104 14.15 62.38 -4.25
CA VAL A 104 13.89 61.24 -5.15
C VAL A 104 12.41 61.15 -5.44
N THR A 105 12.09 61.03 -6.72
CA THR A 105 10.76 60.66 -7.19
C THR A 105 10.85 59.20 -7.65
N GLU A 106 10.08 58.33 -7.02
CA GLU A 106 10.12 56.90 -7.31
C GLU A 106 9.46 56.60 -8.67
N GLY A 107 10.08 55.71 -9.42
CA GLY A 107 9.52 55.11 -10.63
C GLY A 107 8.77 53.81 -10.33
N ASP A 108 8.07 53.31 -11.32
CA ASP A 108 7.34 52.03 -11.21
C ASP A 108 8.31 50.86 -11.26
N TRP A 109 8.03 49.85 -10.43
CA TRP A 109 8.73 48.56 -10.48
C TRP A 109 8.34 47.78 -11.72
N SER A 110 9.29 47.09 -12.31
CA SER A 110 9.01 46.02 -13.28
C SER A 110 8.28 44.84 -12.61
N THR A 111 7.70 43.99 -13.41
CA THR A 111 7.16 42.70 -12.99
C THR A 111 7.97 41.58 -13.61
N GLY A 112 7.90 40.38 -13.00
CA GLY A 112 8.52 39.19 -13.50
C GLY A 112 7.64 37.96 -13.31
N THR A 113 8.16 36.79 -13.58
CA THR A 113 7.40 35.53 -13.49
C THR A 113 8.31 34.41 -13.00
N TRP A 114 7.88 33.66 -12.00
CA TRP A 114 8.42 32.34 -11.74
C TRP A 114 7.77 31.35 -12.70
N ALA A 115 8.56 30.66 -13.49
CA ALA A 115 8.07 29.72 -14.50
C ALA A 115 7.47 28.46 -13.85
N THR A 116 6.58 27.79 -14.57
CA THR A 116 6.10 26.45 -14.22
C THR A 116 7.27 25.49 -14.01
N GLN A 117 7.23 24.71 -12.92
CA GLN A 117 8.24 23.71 -12.59
C GLN A 117 7.60 22.33 -12.48
N ALA A 118 8.00 21.38 -13.34
CA ALA A 118 7.59 20.00 -13.23
C ALA A 118 8.28 19.31 -12.04
N SER A 119 7.52 18.50 -11.31
CA SER A 119 8.06 17.72 -10.21
C SER A 119 8.75 16.46 -10.74
N PRO A 120 9.96 16.13 -10.30
CA PRO A 120 10.71 14.97 -10.80
C PRO A 120 10.07 13.65 -10.37
N THR A 121 10.30 12.58 -11.13
CA THR A 121 10.01 11.22 -10.68
C THR A 121 11.06 10.78 -9.67
N VAL A 122 10.61 10.22 -8.54
CA VAL A 122 11.48 9.76 -7.45
C VAL A 122 11.34 8.26 -7.26
N THR A 123 12.45 7.53 -7.27
CA THR A 123 12.46 6.07 -7.10
C THR A 123 11.92 5.68 -5.72
N ASN A 124 11.09 4.63 -5.65
CA ASN A 124 10.39 4.13 -4.46
C ASN A 124 9.28 5.04 -3.91
N TYR A 125 8.91 6.07 -4.65
CA TYR A 125 7.79 6.94 -4.32
C TYR A 125 6.75 6.92 -5.43
N ASP A 126 5.49 7.13 -5.06
CA ASP A 126 4.39 7.33 -6.01
C ASP A 126 4.40 8.78 -6.54
N ALA A 127 3.50 9.08 -7.47
CA ALA A 127 3.35 10.43 -7.99
C ALA A 127 3.13 11.44 -6.85
N PRO A 128 3.76 12.64 -6.94
CA PRO A 128 3.63 13.66 -5.92
C PRO A 128 2.22 14.25 -5.89
N ASP A 129 1.90 14.94 -4.78
CA ASP A 129 0.64 15.69 -4.62
C ASP A 129 0.51 16.85 -5.62
N LYS A 130 1.63 17.38 -6.12
CA LYS A 130 1.70 18.40 -7.17
C LYS A 130 2.61 17.90 -8.30
N ALA A 131 2.03 17.45 -9.41
CA ALA A 131 2.80 17.05 -10.58
C ALA A 131 3.60 18.22 -11.18
N THR A 132 3.07 19.45 -11.02
CA THR A 132 3.72 20.70 -11.39
C THR A 132 3.43 21.76 -10.34
N VAL A 133 4.42 22.64 -10.09
CA VAL A 133 4.22 23.91 -9.41
C VAL A 133 3.96 24.96 -10.49
N ALA A 134 2.82 25.61 -10.43
CA ALA A 134 2.38 26.56 -11.45
C ALA A 134 3.28 27.79 -11.53
N GLU A 135 3.24 28.47 -12.67
CA GLU A 135 3.81 29.80 -12.80
C GLU A 135 3.14 30.78 -11.86
N ALA A 136 3.88 31.82 -11.47
CA ALA A 136 3.33 32.90 -10.65
C ALA A 136 3.97 34.24 -11.01
N THR A 137 3.15 35.30 -11.07
CA THR A 137 3.63 36.67 -11.30
C THR A 137 4.32 37.20 -10.05
N VAL A 138 5.44 37.86 -10.25
CA VAL A 138 6.24 38.48 -9.19
C VAL A 138 6.16 40.00 -9.35
N THR A 139 5.77 40.67 -8.28
CA THR A 139 5.64 42.12 -8.20
C THR A 139 6.50 42.68 -7.07
N SER A 140 6.56 44.00 -6.94
CA SER A 140 7.27 44.69 -5.85
C SER A 140 6.80 44.28 -4.43
N THR A 141 5.56 43.81 -4.30
CA THR A 141 4.98 43.36 -3.03
C THR A 141 5.20 41.85 -2.75
N THR A 142 5.65 41.09 -3.75
CA THR A 142 5.97 39.66 -3.58
C THR A 142 7.16 39.51 -2.64
N THR A 143 7.08 38.54 -1.74
CA THR A 143 8.16 38.12 -0.82
C THR A 143 8.69 36.73 -1.20
N ASP A 144 9.85 36.39 -0.64
CA ASP A 144 10.40 35.03 -0.79
C ASP A 144 9.43 33.96 -0.28
N THR A 145 9.31 32.86 -1.03
CA THR A 145 8.38 31.79 -0.72
C THR A 145 9.05 30.42 -0.79
N THR A 146 8.50 29.46 -0.03
CA THR A 146 8.85 28.05 -0.15
C THR A 146 7.60 27.26 -0.49
N GLU A 147 7.65 26.55 -1.63
CA GLU A 147 6.66 25.57 -2.02
C GLU A 147 7.12 24.17 -1.65
N VAL A 148 6.24 23.39 -1.03
CA VAL A 148 6.55 22.01 -0.66
C VAL A 148 5.72 21.06 -1.53
N VAL A 149 6.40 20.11 -2.16
CA VAL A 149 5.83 19.03 -2.95
C VAL A 149 6.07 17.72 -2.21
N LYS A 150 5.00 16.96 -1.93
CA LYS A 150 5.04 15.77 -1.07
C LYS A 150 4.88 14.50 -1.88
N TYR A 151 5.75 13.54 -1.64
CA TYR A 151 5.80 12.24 -2.31
C TYR A 151 5.32 11.13 -1.37
N PRO A 152 4.21 10.43 -1.68
CA PRO A 152 3.83 9.22 -0.95
C PRO A 152 4.85 8.12 -1.18
N GLN A 153 5.18 7.36 -0.13
CA GLN A 153 6.03 6.18 -0.26
C GLN A 153 5.29 5.08 -1.02
N ALA A 154 5.89 4.58 -2.10
CA ALA A 154 5.32 3.51 -2.91
C ALA A 154 5.32 2.18 -2.17
N THR A 155 4.37 1.32 -2.51
CA THR A 155 4.32 -0.06 -2.02
C THR A 155 4.47 -1.06 -3.16
N GLU A 156 4.81 -2.29 -2.81
CA GLU A 156 4.82 -3.44 -3.72
C GLU A 156 4.13 -4.62 -3.08
N ASP A 157 3.56 -5.49 -3.91
CA ASP A 157 2.89 -6.71 -3.47
C ASP A 157 3.91 -7.82 -3.23
N VAL A 158 3.82 -8.46 -2.05
CA VAL A 158 4.62 -9.62 -1.69
C VAL A 158 3.66 -10.78 -1.41
N GLN A 159 3.72 -11.81 -2.25
CA GLN A 159 2.91 -13.00 -2.07
C GLN A 159 3.49 -13.89 -0.97
N GLU A 160 2.61 -14.43 -0.14
CA GLU A 160 2.94 -15.41 0.87
C GLU A 160 1.96 -16.57 0.79
N SER A 161 2.46 -17.81 0.99
CA SER A 161 1.65 -19.02 0.97
C SER A 161 1.96 -19.91 2.16
N LYS A 162 0.93 -20.66 2.62
CA LYS A 162 1.01 -21.67 3.67
C LYS A 162 0.18 -22.87 3.22
N THR A 163 0.79 -24.07 3.22
CA THR A 163 0.06 -25.30 2.97
C THR A 163 -0.28 -25.99 4.29
N VAL A 164 -1.52 -26.43 4.42
CA VAL A 164 -2.04 -27.17 5.57
C VAL A 164 -2.58 -28.51 5.10
N THR A 165 -2.22 -29.58 5.80
CA THR A 165 -2.46 -30.96 5.39
C THR A 165 -3.32 -31.71 6.38
N ARG A 166 -4.30 -32.48 5.88
CA ARG A 166 -5.04 -33.50 6.64
C ARG A 166 -4.66 -34.88 6.13
N THR A 167 -4.18 -35.78 7.03
CA THR A 167 -3.93 -37.17 6.72
C THR A 167 -5.04 -38.02 7.34
N ILE A 168 -5.73 -38.83 6.54
CA ILE A 168 -6.78 -39.78 6.99
C ILE A 168 -6.16 -41.18 7.00
N LYS A 169 -6.04 -41.78 8.19
CA LYS A 169 -5.52 -43.14 8.39
C LYS A 169 -6.65 -44.12 8.63
N TYR A 170 -6.57 -45.26 8.01
CA TYR A 170 -7.51 -46.36 8.12
C TYR A 170 -6.85 -47.51 8.87
N VAL A 171 -7.29 -47.79 10.11
CA VAL A 171 -6.60 -48.72 11.01
C VAL A 171 -7.49 -49.80 11.55
N ASP A 172 -6.91 -50.93 11.93
CA ASP A 172 -7.58 -52.00 12.68
C ASP A 172 -7.98 -51.51 14.07
N LYS A 173 -9.28 -51.56 14.43
CA LYS A 173 -9.79 -51.12 15.73
C LYS A 173 -9.13 -51.86 16.91
N ALA A 174 -8.73 -53.14 16.75
CA ALA A 174 -8.07 -53.91 17.79
C ALA A 174 -6.55 -53.66 17.86
N ASN A 175 -5.95 -53.08 16.80
CA ASN A 175 -4.55 -52.69 16.76
C ASN A 175 -4.36 -51.45 15.89
N GLU A 176 -4.45 -50.28 16.50
CA GLU A 176 -4.43 -48.97 15.80
C GLU A 176 -3.10 -48.65 15.11
N THR A 177 -2.03 -49.44 15.35
CA THR A 177 -0.77 -49.33 14.61
C THR A 177 -0.79 -50.03 13.26
N LYS A 178 -1.81 -50.94 13.03
CA LYS A 178 -1.97 -51.66 11.81
C LYS A 178 -2.86 -50.92 10.83
N GLU A 179 -2.29 -50.40 9.77
CA GLU A 179 -3.05 -49.82 8.66
C GLU A 179 -3.74 -50.94 7.86
N VAL A 180 -5.01 -50.72 7.50
CA VAL A 180 -5.87 -51.69 6.77
C VAL A 180 -6.23 -51.20 5.38
N ALA A 181 -6.00 -49.91 5.09
CA ALA A 181 -6.09 -49.31 3.76
C ALA A 181 -5.08 -48.19 3.63
N THR A 182 -4.76 -47.79 2.39
CA THR A 182 -3.82 -46.73 2.09
C THR A 182 -4.34 -45.41 2.66
N PRO A 183 -3.54 -44.66 3.46
CA PRO A 183 -3.91 -43.34 3.95
C PRO A 183 -4.20 -42.37 2.82
N VAL A 184 -5.12 -41.42 3.04
CA VAL A 184 -5.44 -40.34 2.12
C VAL A 184 -4.92 -39.05 2.70
N THR A 185 -4.16 -38.28 1.88
CA THR A 185 -3.66 -36.96 2.24
C THR A 185 -4.41 -35.92 1.42
N GLN A 186 -4.94 -34.90 2.11
CA GLN A 186 -5.60 -33.74 1.52
C GLN A 186 -4.81 -32.50 1.90
N SER A 187 -4.43 -31.67 0.91
CA SER A 187 -3.65 -30.46 1.13
C SER A 187 -4.41 -29.24 0.63
N VAL A 188 -4.38 -28.17 1.39
CA VAL A 188 -4.93 -26.86 1.03
C VAL A 188 -3.81 -25.83 1.15
N THR A 189 -3.58 -25.09 0.07
CA THR A 189 -2.64 -23.95 0.07
C THR A 189 -3.42 -22.66 0.23
N LEU A 190 -3.19 -21.99 1.33
CA LEU A 190 -3.69 -20.66 1.62
C LEU A 190 -2.69 -19.61 1.12
N THR A 191 -3.19 -18.52 0.58
CA THR A 191 -2.35 -17.41 0.07
C THR A 191 -2.78 -16.09 0.68
N ARG A 192 -1.85 -15.15 0.77
CA ARG A 192 -2.13 -13.74 1.05
C ARG A 192 -1.21 -12.83 0.27
N THR A 193 -1.68 -11.61 0.02
CA THR A 193 -0.88 -10.55 -0.58
C THR A 193 -0.57 -9.52 0.51
N ASN A 194 0.69 -9.42 0.86
CA ASN A 194 1.19 -8.41 1.78
C ASN A 194 1.61 -7.16 0.99
N LYS A 195 1.53 -5.97 1.60
CA LYS A 195 2.05 -4.71 1.04
C LYS A 195 3.38 -4.38 1.70
N ARG A 196 4.47 -4.35 0.93
CA ARG A 196 5.77 -3.92 1.41
C ARG A 196 6.04 -2.49 0.98
N ASN A 197 6.28 -1.59 1.93
CA ASN A 197 6.70 -0.24 1.65
C ASN A 197 8.10 -0.25 1.02
N LYS A 198 8.26 0.42 -0.14
CA LYS A 198 9.53 0.39 -0.89
C LYS A 198 10.65 1.20 -0.26
N VAL A 199 10.32 2.17 0.60
CA VAL A 199 11.28 3.02 1.32
C VAL A 199 11.70 2.38 2.63
N THR A 200 10.72 2.13 3.53
CA THR A 200 10.98 1.65 4.89
C THR A 200 11.17 0.14 4.98
N LYS A 201 10.82 -0.61 3.93
CA LYS A 201 10.79 -2.09 3.87
C LYS A 201 9.81 -2.74 4.85
N VAL A 202 9.02 -1.95 5.55
CA VAL A 202 7.97 -2.46 6.44
C VAL A 202 6.91 -3.18 5.63
N VAL A 203 6.52 -4.37 6.10
CA VAL A 203 5.48 -5.21 5.50
C VAL A 203 4.19 -5.08 6.30
N THR A 204 3.13 -4.70 5.63
CA THR A 204 1.77 -4.76 6.16
C THR A 204 1.13 -6.03 5.66
N ALA A 205 0.74 -6.91 6.58
CA ALA A 205 0.12 -8.19 6.24
C ALA A 205 -1.29 -7.99 5.67
N GLY A 206 -1.56 -8.69 4.59
CA GLY A 206 -2.91 -8.86 4.05
C GLY A 206 -3.63 -10.03 4.70
N ASP A 207 -4.90 -10.19 4.36
CA ASP A 207 -5.72 -11.29 4.86
C ASP A 207 -5.40 -12.60 4.13
N TRP A 208 -5.40 -13.70 4.90
CA TRP A 208 -5.27 -15.03 4.32
C TRP A 208 -6.55 -15.45 3.61
N SER A 209 -6.40 -16.15 2.49
CA SER A 209 -7.50 -16.89 1.90
C SER A 209 -7.95 -18.02 2.83
N THR A 210 -9.13 -18.55 2.59
CA THR A 210 -9.62 -19.79 3.20
C THR A 210 -9.68 -20.90 2.17
N GLY A 211 -9.73 -22.15 2.64
CA GLY A 211 -9.92 -23.31 1.79
C GLY A 211 -10.74 -24.37 2.48
N THR A 212 -10.86 -25.56 1.88
CA THR A 212 -11.66 -26.65 2.42
C THR A 212 -10.98 -27.97 2.12
N TRP A 213 -10.83 -28.83 3.13
CA TRP A 213 -10.62 -30.24 2.91
C TRP A 213 -11.98 -30.87 2.58
N GLY A 214 -12.12 -31.45 1.39
CA GLY A 214 -13.36 -32.09 0.97
C GLY A 214 -13.70 -33.32 1.81
N SER A 215 -14.96 -33.73 1.81
CA SER A 215 -15.37 -34.98 2.43
C SER A 215 -14.63 -36.17 1.77
N GLN A 216 -14.34 -37.22 2.56
CA GLN A 216 -13.65 -38.41 2.10
C GLN A 216 -14.39 -39.67 2.60
N ASP A 217 -14.92 -40.45 1.67
CA ASP A 217 -15.53 -41.74 2.00
C ASP A 217 -14.47 -42.78 2.40
N SER A 218 -14.79 -43.53 3.42
CA SER A 218 -13.93 -44.61 3.90
C SER A 218 -14.08 -45.85 3.02
N PRO A 219 -12.98 -46.43 2.56
CA PRO A 219 -13.03 -47.59 1.65
C PRO A 219 -13.58 -48.86 2.34
N THR A 220 -14.20 -49.74 1.58
CA THR A 220 -14.52 -51.08 2.07
C THR A 220 -13.25 -51.92 2.20
N VAL A 221 -13.05 -52.56 3.35
CA VAL A 221 -11.85 -53.37 3.61
C VAL A 221 -12.23 -54.82 3.83
N THR A 222 -11.60 -55.75 3.07
CA THR A 222 -11.88 -57.19 3.17
C THR A 222 -11.55 -57.71 4.57
N ASN A 223 -12.45 -58.57 5.14
CA ASN A 223 -12.38 -59.13 6.48
C ASN A 223 -12.61 -58.15 7.63
N TYR A 224 -13.08 -56.96 7.34
CA TYR A 224 -13.49 -55.98 8.33
C TYR A 224 -14.97 -55.58 8.14
N ASP A 225 -15.62 -55.22 9.20
CA ASP A 225 -16.95 -54.61 9.16
C ASP A 225 -16.88 -53.15 8.79
N ALA A 226 -18.03 -52.49 8.65
CA ALA A 226 -18.08 -51.05 8.38
C ALA A 226 -17.30 -50.24 9.44
N PRO A 227 -16.56 -49.21 9.01
CA PRO A 227 -15.74 -48.42 9.90
C PRO A 227 -16.60 -47.55 10.85
N ASP A 228 -16.00 -47.02 11.91
CA ASP A 228 -16.62 -46.10 12.84
C ASP A 228 -17.02 -44.76 12.19
N LYS A 229 -16.35 -44.38 11.11
CA LYS A 229 -16.67 -43.22 10.28
C LYS A 229 -16.81 -43.70 8.82
N ALA A 230 -18.02 -43.78 8.30
CA ALA A 230 -18.26 -44.11 6.91
C ALA A 230 -17.73 -43.02 5.96
N THR A 231 -17.78 -41.77 6.41
CA THR A 231 -17.25 -40.59 5.72
C THR A 231 -16.55 -39.70 6.72
N VAL A 232 -15.35 -39.22 6.40
CA VAL A 232 -14.71 -38.13 7.10
C VAL A 232 -15.25 -36.84 6.49
N ALA A 233 -15.90 -36.01 7.31
CA ALA A 233 -16.59 -34.82 6.85
C ALA A 233 -15.61 -33.76 6.24
N GLU A 234 -16.12 -32.89 5.40
CA GLU A 234 -15.42 -31.72 4.96
C GLU A 234 -15.08 -30.82 6.16
N ALA A 235 -14.02 -30.02 6.03
CA ALA A 235 -13.65 -29.07 7.06
C ALA A 235 -13.00 -27.81 6.45
N THR A 236 -13.39 -26.63 6.95
CA THR A 236 -12.80 -25.35 6.54
C THR A 236 -11.37 -25.24 7.07
N VAL A 237 -10.49 -24.77 6.20
CA VAL A 237 -9.08 -24.51 6.50
C VAL A 237 -8.85 -23.00 6.52
N THR A 238 -8.31 -22.49 7.62
CA THR A 238 -7.98 -21.09 7.82
C THR A 238 -6.50 -20.93 8.16
N SER A 239 -6.04 -19.70 8.29
CA SER A 239 -4.65 -19.41 8.65
C SER A 239 -4.21 -19.98 10.00
N THR A 240 -5.16 -20.24 10.90
CA THR A 240 -4.91 -20.82 12.22
C THR A 240 -4.96 -22.35 12.23
N THR A 241 -5.46 -22.96 11.14
CA THR A 241 -5.49 -24.43 11.02
C THR A 241 -4.07 -24.99 10.94
N THR A 242 -3.84 -26.08 11.63
CA THR A 242 -2.57 -26.84 11.61
C THR A 242 -2.77 -28.19 10.93
N ASP A 243 -1.67 -28.85 10.60
CA ASP A 243 -1.71 -30.23 10.08
C ASP A 243 -2.41 -31.15 11.07
N THR A 244 -3.26 -32.04 10.55
CA THR A 244 -4.07 -32.96 11.35
C THR A 244 -3.99 -34.39 10.83
N THR A 245 -4.22 -35.34 11.74
CA THR A 245 -4.41 -36.75 11.39
C THR A 245 -5.77 -37.20 11.90
N GLU A 246 -6.63 -37.63 10.99
CA GLU A 246 -7.89 -38.31 11.26
C GLU A 246 -7.68 -39.80 11.24
N VAL A 247 -8.18 -40.51 12.25
CA VAL A 247 -8.09 -41.96 12.31
C VAL A 247 -9.49 -42.54 12.15
N VAL A 248 -9.64 -43.48 11.20
CA VAL A 248 -10.84 -44.24 10.93
C VAL A 248 -10.58 -45.71 11.32
N LYS A 249 -11.41 -46.26 12.23
CA LYS A 249 -11.18 -47.55 12.84
C LYS A 249 -12.14 -48.61 12.28
N TYR A 250 -11.58 -49.74 11.86
CA TYR A 250 -12.30 -50.86 11.28
C TYR A 250 -12.40 -52.01 12.28
N PRO A 251 -13.62 -52.43 12.70
CA PRO A 251 -13.81 -53.62 13.49
C PRO A 251 -13.50 -54.89 12.64
N GLN A 252 -12.82 -55.86 13.24
CA GLN A 252 -12.56 -57.12 12.58
C GLN A 252 -13.88 -57.91 12.42
N ALA A 253 -14.21 -58.28 11.17
CA ALA A 253 -15.41 -59.04 10.88
C ALA A 253 -15.35 -60.49 11.41
N THR A 254 -16.49 -61.01 11.73
CA THR A 254 -16.62 -62.43 12.13
C THR A 254 -17.47 -63.21 11.12
N GLU A 255 -17.31 -64.52 11.10
CA GLU A 255 -18.16 -65.46 10.34
C GLU A 255 -18.63 -66.55 11.23
N ASP A 256 -19.80 -67.12 10.91
CA ASP A 256 -20.38 -68.23 11.62
C ASP A 256 -19.76 -69.55 11.14
N VAL A 257 -19.25 -70.31 12.09
CA VAL A 257 -18.76 -71.71 11.83
C VAL A 257 -19.62 -72.65 12.63
N LYS A 258 -20.44 -73.42 11.93
CA LYS A 258 -21.29 -74.45 12.53
C LYS A 258 -20.47 -75.64 12.92
N GLU A 259 -20.73 -76.23 14.09
CA GLU A 259 -20.13 -77.40 14.61
C GLU A 259 -21.26 -78.37 15.11
N SER A 260 -21.10 -79.64 14.88
CA SER A 260 -22.07 -80.63 15.35
C SER A 260 -21.38 -81.78 16.06
N ARG A 261 -22.02 -82.33 17.03
CA ARG A 261 -21.57 -83.45 17.82
C ARG A 261 -22.76 -84.37 18.08
N THR A 262 -22.63 -85.68 17.66
CA THR A 262 -23.61 -86.65 17.99
C THR A 262 -23.25 -87.38 19.28
N VAL A 263 -24.21 -87.48 20.17
CA VAL A 263 -24.09 -88.22 21.43
C VAL A 263 -25.04 -89.38 21.32
N THR A 264 -24.55 -90.56 21.68
CA THR A 264 -25.29 -91.88 21.50
C THR A 264 -25.47 -92.52 22.86
N ARG A 265 -26.67 -92.98 23.13
CA ARG A 265 -27.00 -93.88 24.25
C ARG A 265 -27.37 -95.26 23.68
N THR A 266 -26.72 -96.32 24.23
CA THR A 266 -27.10 -97.67 23.94
C THR A 266 -27.71 -98.28 25.17
N ILE A 267 -28.93 -98.80 25.03
CA ILE A 267 -29.65 -99.49 26.05
C ILE A 267 -29.51 -101.01 25.76
N LYS A 268 -28.84 -101.73 26.68
CA LYS A 268 -28.68 -103.17 26.62
C LYS A 268 -29.67 -103.85 27.56
N TYR A 269 -30.33 -104.87 27.05
CA TYR A 269 -31.24 -105.73 27.81
C TYR A 269 -30.51 -107.01 28.13
N VAL A 270 -30.19 -107.27 29.37
CA VAL A 270 -29.34 -108.40 29.79
C VAL A 270 -30.04 -109.23 30.86
N ASP A 271 -29.70 -110.58 30.88
CA ASP A 271 -30.13 -111.45 31.93
C ASP A 271 -29.59 -111.00 33.30
N LYS A 272 -30.46 -110.87 34.31
CA LYS A 272 -30.10 -110.39 35.64
C LYS A 272 -29.04 -111.28 36.32
N ALA A 273 -29.03 -112.64 36.01
CA ALA A 273 -28.06 -113.57 36.61
C ALA A 273 -26.74 -113.61 35.82
N ASN A 274 -26.72 -113.15 34.54
CA ASN A 274 -25.54 -113.10 33.69
C ASN A 274 -25.64 -111.91 32.80
N GLU A 275 -25.06 -110.73 33.27
CA GLU A 275 -25.09 -109.45 32.55
C GLU A 275 -24.35 -109.43 31.21
N THR A 276 -23.64 -110.54 30.88
CA THR A 276 -23.02 -110.68 29.53
C THR A 276 -23.98 -111.31 28.53
N LYS A 277 -25.12 -111.95 28.98
CA LYS A 277 -26.11 -112.53 28.11
C LYS A 277 -27.19 -111.55 27.74
N GLU A 278 -27.22 -111.09 26.51
CA GLU A 278 -28.29 -110.29 25.98
C GLU A 278 -29.57 -111.06 25.83
N VAL A 279 -30.71 -110.54 26.37
CA VAL A 279 -32.04 -111.13 26.31
C VAL A 279 -32.97 -110.46 25.29
N ALA A 280 -32.57 -109.24 24.81
CA ALA A 280 -33.21 -108.55 23.72
C ALA A 280 -32.19 -107.78 22.95
N THR A 281 -32.52 -107.37 21.68
CA THR A 281 -31.65 -106.56 20.84
C THR A 281 -31.40 -105.17 21.48
N PRO A 282 -30.13 -104.78 21.63
CA PRO A 282 -29.83 -103.44 22.15
C PRO A 282 -30.47 -102.35 21.28
N VAL A 283 -30.91 -101.27 21.91
CA VAL A 283 -31.43 -100.10 21.23
C VAL A 283 -30.46 -98.94 21.36
N THR A 284 -30.10 -98.37 20.22
CA THR A 284 -29.25 -97.24 20.16
C THR A 284 -30.10 -96.00 19.85
N GLN A 285 -29.99 -95.00 20.71
CA GLN A 285 -30.57 -93.64 20.54
C GLN A 285 -29.45 -92.65 20.32
N SER A 286 -29.62 -91.75 19.34
CA SER A 286 -28.66 -90.71 19.01
C SER A 286 -29.31 -89.31 19.04
N VAL A 287 -28.61 -88.37 19.62
CA VAL A 287 -29.00 -86.95 19.61
C VAL A 287 -27.84 -86.10 19.06
N THR A 288 -28.11 -85.37 18.02
CA THR A 288 -27.13 -84.49 17.44
C THR A 288 -27.30 -83.08 18.09
N LEU A 289 -26.27 -82.68 18.78
CA LEU A 289 -26.14 -81.31 19.34
C LEU A 289 -25.40 -80.45 18.34
N THR A 290 -25.82 -79.19 18.19
CA THR A 290 -25.19 -78.25 17.28
C THR A 290 -24.80 -76.97 18.06
N ARG A 291 -23.74 -76.26 17.61
CA ARG A 291 -23.40 -74.91 18.05
C ARG A 291 -22.92 -74.09 16.88
N THR A 292 -23.08 -72.74 17.02
CA THR A 292 -22.54 -71.78 16.08
C THR A 292 -21.43 -71.07 16.77
N ASN A 293 -20.20 -71.22 16.34
CA ASN A 293 -19.00 -70.56 16.77
C ASN A 293 -18.85 -69.29 15.95
N LYS A 294 -18.24 -68.21 16.52
CA LYS A 294 -17.83 -67.00 15.78
C LYS A 294 -16.34 -67.10 15.49
N ARG A 295 -15.96 -67.15 14.20
CA ARG A 295 -14.55 -67.08 13.77
C ARG A 295 -14.22 -65.72 13.31
N ASN A 296 -13.22 -65.04 13.94
CA ASN A 296 -12.68 -63.78 13.49
C ASN A 296 -12.02 -63.96 12.12
N LYS A 297 -12.41 -63.15 11.13
CA LYS A 297 -11.92 -63.30 9.73
C LYS A 297 -10.47 -62.85 9.56
N VAL A 298 -9.93 -61.98 10.44
CA VAL A 298 -8.55 -61.49 10.41
C VAL A 298 -7.61 -62.44 11.18
N THR A 299 -7.88 -62.66 12.46
CA THR A 299 -7.01 -63.45 13.36
C THR A 299 -7.23 -64.95 13.28
N LYS A 300 -8.35 -65.41 12.66
CA LYS A 300 -8.80 -66.80 12.59
C LYS A 300 -9.16 -67.40 13.96
N VAL A 301 -9.10 -66.63 15.03
CA VAL A 301 -9.51 -67.10 16.37
C VAL A 301 -11.00 -67.46 16.37
N VAL A 302 -11.32 -68.60 16.96
CA VAL A 302 -12.69 -69.07 17.10
C VAL A 302 -13.17 -68.90 18.54
N THR A 303 -14.27 -68.21 18.70
CA THR A 303 -14.98 -68.09 19.97
C THR A 303 -16.12 -69.04 19.94
N ALA A 304 -16.12 -70.02 20.85
CA ALA A 304 -17.14 -71.07 20.93
C ALA A 304 -18.49 -70.45 21.37
N GLY A 305 -19.52 -70.85 20.67
CA GLY A 305 -20.91 -70.66 21.09
C GLY A 305 -21.42 -71.80 21.97
N ASP A 306 -22.62 -71.68 22.52
CA ASP A 306 -23.23 -72.61 23.38
C ASP A 306 -23.79 -73.78 22.56
N TRP A 307 -23.66 -75.06 23.08
CA TRP A 307 -24.25 -76.20 22.50
C TRP A 307 -25.79 -76.21 22.71
N SER A 308 -26.49 -76.61 21.69
CA SER A 308 -27.92 -76.95 21.80
C SER A 308 -28.14 -78.04 22.83
N THR A 309 -29.28 -78.06 23.43
CA THR A 309 -29.72 -79.21 24.24
C THR A 309 -30.55 -80.20 23.39
N GLY A 310 -30.60 -81.43 23.83
CA GLY A 310 -31.41 -82.46 23.21
C GLY A 310 -31.87 -83.44 24.24
N THR A 311 -32.91 -84.23 23.93
CA THR A 311 -33.46 -85.30 24.76
C THR A 311 -33.50 -86.59 24.02
N TRP A 312 -33.16 -87.67 24.72
CA TRP A 312 -33.44 -89.01 24.20
C TRP A 312 -34.92 -89.29 24.41
N GLY A 313 -35.59 -89.84 23.42
CA GLY A 313 -36.97 -90.31 23.56
C GLY A 313 -37.13 -91.36 24.61
N SER A 314 -38.33 -91.43 25.22
CA SER A 314 -38.75 -92.59 26.08
C SER A 314 -38.86 -93.85 25.26
N GLN A 315 -38.50 -94.99 25.87
CA GLN A 315 -38.69 -96.27 25.33
C GLN A 315 -39.63 -97.08 26.21
#